data_85bd78721547c42db22ac862ddfa9817
#
_entry.id   85bd78721547c42db22ac862ddfa9817
#
_cell.length_a   1.000
_cell.length_b   1.000
_cell.length_c   1.000
_cell.angle_alpha   90.00
_cell.angle_beta   90.00
_cell.angle_gamma   90.00
#
_symmetry.space_group_name_H-M   'P 1'
#
loop_
_entity.id
_entity.type
_entity.pdbx_description
1 polymer ?
#
loop_
_entity_poly.entity_id
_entity_poly.type
_entity_poly.pdbx_seq_one_letter_code
_entity_poly.pdbx_strand_id
1 'polypeptide(L)'
;VNRCIQEGIERAGNGQRLIAWDWGWRDEWAAGIIARLPEKVALQSVSEWSIPIERGGVKTAVGEYSVSVVGPGPRATRHWALARERGLDILAKVQANNTWELSTVPYIPVVANTARHALNLREAAVDGLMLGWTLGGHPAPNLEVYAAVGRGSDAPLEEVAEDGFGAELAAAAIRAWRGYSEAIAAYPYHGGVLYRGPQQMGPANPLYLEPTGYGASMVGFPYDDLRTWRAIYPPDVFADQFDKV
;
A
#
# COMPACT_ATOMS: atom_id res chain seq x y z
N VAL A 1 -15.69 18.62 12.65
CA VAL A 1 -16.08 18.06 11.34
C VAL A 1 -16.72 16.68 11.55
N ASN A 2 -16.00 15.64 12.00
CA ASN A 2 -16.52 14.27 12.10
C ASN A 2 -17.83 14.16 12.91
N ARG A 3 -17.97 14.92 14.01
CA ARG A 3 -19.21 14.97 14.80
C ARG A 3 -20.39 15.49 13.98
N CYS A 4 -20.23 16.59 13.26
CA CYS A 4 -21.31 17.16 12.43
C CYS A 4 -21.73 16.21 11.31
N ILE A 5 -20.76 15.49 10.71
CA ILE A 5 -21.06 14.48 9.68
C ILE A 5 -21.83 13.31 10.30
N GLN A 6 -21.37 12.82 11.45
CA GLN A 6 -22.04 11.72 12.17
C GLN A 6 -23.48 12.08 12.54
N GLU A 7 -23.71 13.27 13.09
CA GLU A 7 -25.06 13.78 13.39
C GLU A 7 -25.94 13.92 12.14
N GLY A 8 -25.33 14.27 11.00
CA GLY A 8 -26.01 14.31 9.70
C GLY A 8 -26.44 12.93 9.23
N ILE A 9 -25.56 11.94 9.35
CA ILE A 9 -25.86 10.53 9.03
C ILE A 9 -26.97 9.99 9.90
N GLU A 10 -26.94 10.25 11.20
CA GLU A 10 -27.97 9.81 12.16
C GLU A 10 -29.33 10.45 11.86
N ARG A 11 -29.35 11.72 11.49
CA ARG A 11 -30.60 12.40 11.06
C ARG A 11 -31.16 11.85 9.75
N ALA A 12 -30.30 11.46 8.83
CA ALA A 12 -30.73 10.87 7.56
C ALA A 12 -31.32 9.46 7.73
N GLY A 13 -30.93 8.73 8.76
CA GLY A 13 -31.50 7.43 9.12
C GLY A 13 -31.20 6.29 8.14
N ASN A 14 -30.24 6.46 7.23
CA ASN A 14 -29.95 5.51 6.14
C ASN A 14 -28.91 4.44 6.52
N GLY A 15 -28.45 4.42 7.77
CA GLY A 15 -27.53 3.40 8.26
C GLY A 15 -26.09 3.49 7.71
N GLN A 16 -25.72 4.61 7.09
CA GLN A 16 -24.34 4.82 6.64
C GLN A 16 -23.39 4.86 7.84
N ARG A 17 -22.16 4.43 7.59
CA ARG A 17 -21.09 4.46 8.57
C ARG A 17 -20.05 5.50 8.20
N LEU A 18 -19.64 6.30 9.16
CA LEU A 18 -18.52 7.24 8.98
C LEU A 18 -17.20 6.51 9.22
N ILE A 19 -16.29 6.64 8.27
CA ILE A 19 -14.92 6.17 8.38
C ILE A 19 -14.00 7.39 8.43
N ALA A 20 -13.23 7.52 9.50
CA ALA A 20 -12.16 8.50 9.61
C ALA A 20 -10.87 7.88 9.09
N TRP A 21 -10.34 8.44 8.04
CA TRP A 21 -9.09 7.97 7.45
C TRP A 21 -7.92 8.84 7.90
N ASP A 22 -6.91 8.22 8.52
CA ASP A 22 -5.77 8.90 9.14
C ASP A 22 -4.65 9.28 8.16
N TRP A 23 -4.89 9.12 6.86
CA TRP A 23 -3.95 9.54 5.83
C TRP A 23 -3.64 11.04 5.95
N GLY A 24 -2.36 11.39 5.95
CA GLY A 24 -1.91 12.77 6.10
C GLY A 24 -1.95 13.33 7.53
N TRP A 25 -2.45 12.58 8.52
CA TRP A 25 -2.32 13.03 9.91
C TRP A 25 -0.86 12.93 10.37
N ARG A 26 -0.36 13.98 11.00
CA ARG A 26 0.94 13.91 11.64
C ARG A 26 0.85 13.08 12.91
N ASP A 27 1.91 12.32 13.21
CA ASP A 27 1.94 11.43 14.36
C ASP A 27 1.67 12.12 15.70
N GLU A 28 2.16 13.36 15.85
CA GLU A 28 1.93 14.17 17.04
C GLU A 28 0.47 14.60 17.25
N TRP A 29 -0.36 14.56 16.20
CA TRP A 29 -1.78 14.90 16.29
C TRP A 29 -2.68 13.68 16.41
N ALA A 30 -2.23 12.55 15.92
CA ALA A 30 -3.07 11.37 15.71
C ALA A 30 -3.76 10.91 16.99
N ALA A 31 -3.03 10.76 18.08
CA ALA A 31 -3.61 10.35 19.36
C ALA A 31 -4.71 11.34 19.85
N GLY A 32 -4.45 12.64 19.74
CA GLY A 32 -5.40 13.68 20.12
C GLY A 32 -6.65 13.72 19.23
N ILE A 33 -6.52 13.38 17.94
CA ILE A 33 -7.64 13.26 17.02
C ILE A 33 -8.46 12.01 17.34
N ILE A 34 -7.80 10.84 17.45
CA ILE A 34 -8.45 9.56 17.77
C ILE A 34 -9.23 9.67 19.08
N ALA A 35 -8.65 10.29 20.11
CA ALA A 35 -9.30 10.51 21.39
C ALA A 35 -10.61 11.33 21.31
N ARG A 36 -10.83 12.09 20.24
CA ARG A 36 -12.01 12.94 20.02
C ARG A 36 -12.95 12.46 18.93
N LEU A 37 -12.68 11.32 18.29
CA LEU A 37 -13.60 10.75 17.29
C LEU A 37 -14.93 10.36 17.97
N PRO A 38 -16.08 10.53 17.30
CA PRO A 38 -17.36 10.01 17.79
C PRO A 38 -17.34 8.48 17.92
N GLU A 39 -18.16 7.96 18.83
CA GLU A 39 -18.18 6.51 19.18
C GLU A 39 -18.54 5.56 18.03
N LYS A 40 -19.31 6.02 17.05
CA LYS A 40 -19.76 5.22 15.91
C LYS A 40 -18.88 5.34 14.66
N VAL A 41 -17.75 6.03 14.79
CA VAL A 41 -16.79 6.21 13.67
C VAL A 41 -15.82 5.05 13.68
N ALA A 42 -15.54 4.50 12.49
CA ALA A 42 -14.42 3.57 12.33
C ALA A 42 -13.13 4.34 12.00
N LEU A 43 -12.00 3.88 12.50
CA LEU A 43 -10.68 4.41 12.11
C LEU A 43 -10.08 3.57 11.00
N GLN A 44 -9.74 4.19 9.88
CA GLN A 44 -9.00 3.56 8.79
C GLN A 44 -7.56 4.06 8.75
N SER A 45 -6.59 3.14 8.73
CA SER A 45 -5.17 3.44 8.62
C SER A 45 -4.55 2.76 7.41
N VAL A 46 -3.57 3.43 6.78
CA VAL A 46 -2.70 2.78 5.79
C VAL A 46 -1.84 1.75 6.51
N SER A 47 -1.98 0.50 6.10
CA SER A 47 -1.43 -0.64 6.84
C SER A 47 0.11 -0.65 6.89
N GLU A 48 0.77 -0.31 5.77
CA GLU A 48 2.23 -0.45 5.64
C GLU A 48 3.02 0.76 6.16
N TRP A 49 2.34 1.84 6.53
CA TRP A 49 3.00 3.10 6.90
C TRP A 49 3.96 2.96 8.09
N SER A 50 5.13 3.58 7.95
CA SER A 50 6.23 3.61 8.92
C SER A 50 6.99 2.28 9.09
N ILE A 51 6.83 1.30 8.20
CA ILE A 51 7.71 0.14 8.18
C ILE A 51 9.12 0.62 7.81
N PRO A 52 10.14 0.37 8.66
CA PRO A 52 11.52 0.71 8.32
C PRO A 52 12.04 -0.20 7.22
N ILE A 53 12.76 0.37 6.26
CA ILE A 53 13.35 -0.36 5.14
C ILE A 53 14.80 0.08 4.92
N GLU A 54 15.58 -0.83 4.34
CA GLU A 54 16.92 -0.55 3.83
C GLU A 54 17.03 -1.11 2.42
N ARG A 55 17.43 -0.30 1.45
CA ARG A 55 17.57 -0.66 0.05
C ARG A 55 18.93 -0.21 -0.46
N GLY A 56 19.80 -1.15 -0.84
CA GLY A 56 21.17 -0.83 -1.28
C GLY A 56 21.95 -0.01 -0.26
N GLY A 57 21.78 -0.26 1.03
CA GLY A 57 22.41 0.50 2.12
C GLY A 57 21.74 1.83 2.47
N VAL A 58 20.74 2.26 1.70
CA VAL A 58 19.96 3.48 2.01
C VAL A 58 18.80 3.14 2.93
N LYS A 59 18.78 3.77 4.12
CA LYS A 59 17.75 3.58 5.14
C LYS A 59 16.64 4.62 5.03
N THR A 60 15.41 4.17 5.08
CA THR A 60 14.22 5.02 5.09
C THR A 60 13.04 4.26 5.73
N ALA A 61 11.83 4.75 5.56
CA ALA A 61 10.62 4.07 5.98
C ALA A 61 9.54 4.21 4.90
N VAL A 62 8.62 3.27 4.88
CA VAL A 62 7.43 3.35 4.03
C VAL A 62 6.58 4.52 4.49
N GLY A 63 6.31 5.44 3.60
CA GLY A 63 5.55 6.68 3.90
C GLY A 63 4.09 6.61 3.51
N GLU A 64 3.67 5.54 2.84
CA GLU A 64 2.30 5.35 2.34
C GLU A 64 2.04 3.87 2.04
N TYR A 65 1.52 3.53 0.86
CA TYR A 65 1.29 2.15 0.42
C TYR A 65 2.54 1.53 -0.16
N SER A 66 2.71 0.24 0.05
CA SER A 66 3.79 -0.52 -0.58
C SER A 66 3.47 -2.00 -0.64
N VAL A 67 3.64 -2.61 -1.81
CA VAL A 67 3.64 -4.08 -1.96
C VAL A 67 5.04 -4.68 -1.79
N SER A 68 6.08 -3.84 -1.66
CA SER A 68 7.46 -4.27 -1.42
C SER A 68 7.77 -4.63 0.04
N VAL A 69 6.78 -4.45 0.92
CA VAL A 69 6.83 -4.82 2.35
C VAL A 69 5.56 -5.52 2.78
N VAL A 70 5.63 -6.21 3.90
CA VAL A 70 4.47 -6.88 4.49
C VAL A 70 4.05 -6.14 5.77
N GLY A 71 2.81 -5.64 5.80
CA GLY A 71 2.22 -4.97 6.96
C GLY A 71 1.64 -5.94 8.00
N PRO A 72 1.07 -5.41 9.11
CA PRO A 72 0.91 -3.99 9.40
C PRO A 72 2.18 -3.34 9.93
N GLY A 73 2.31 -2.04 9.66
CA GLY A 73 3.40 -1.21 10.13
C GLY A 73 3.18 -0.60 11.52
N PRO A 74 4.24 -0.05 12.13
CA PRO A 74 4.19 0.47 13.50
C PRO A 74 3.15 1.59 13.70
N ARG A 75 2.94 2.42 12.67
CA ARG A 75 1.97 3.53 12.75
C ARG A 75 0.54 3.00 12.82
N ALA A 76 0.17 2.10 11.91
CA ALA A 76 -1.16 1.50 11.90
C ALA A 76 -1.45 0.77 13.20
N THR A 77 -0.53 -0.08 13.66
CA THR A 77 -0.65 -0.83 14.91
C THR A 77 -0.89 0.08 16.11
N ARG A 78 -0.14 1.19 16.20
CA ARG A 78 -0.32 2.17 17.28
C ARG A 78 -1.68 2.88 17.22
N HIS A 79 -2.10 3.31 16.03
CA HIS A 79 -3.38 4.00 15.85
C HIS A 79 -4.58 3.07 16.11
N TRP A 80 -4.50 1.83 15.68
CA TRP A 80 -5.52 0.82 15.95
C TRP A 80 -5.63 0.49 17.44
N ALA A 81 -4.51 0.41 18.16
CA ALA A 81 -4.54 0.24 19.62
C ALA A 81 -5.31 1.38 20.29
N LEU A 82 -4.98 2.64 19.96
CA LEU A 82 -5.67 3.81 20.48
C LEU A 82 -7.17 3.85 20.13
N ALA A 83 -7.53 3.40 18.93
CA ALA A 83 -8.93 3.32 18.52
C ALA A 83 -9.69 2.26 19.30
N ARG A 84 -9.08 1.09 19.52
CA ARG A 84 -9.67 0.01 20.33
C ARG A 84 -9.89 0.38 21.78
N GLU A 85 -8.95 1.09 22.40
CA GLU A 85 -9.13 1.63 23.76
C GLU A 85 -10.40 2.49 23.88
N ARG A 86 -10.86 3.04 22.75
CA ARG A 86 -12.08 3.84 22.64
C ARG A 86 -13.29 3.02 22.18
N GLY A 87 -13.18 1.72 21.95
CA GLY A 87 -14.24 0.89 21.40
C GLY A 87 -14.59 1.20 19.95
N LEU A 88 -13.67 1.82 19.19
CA LEU A 88 -13.87 2.10 17.76
C LEU A 88 -13.45 0.89 16.93
N ASP A 89 -14.19 0.65 15.86
CA ASP A 89 -13.78 -0.33 14.85
C ASP A 89 -12.58 0.20 14.07
N ILE A 90 -11.71 -0.72 13.65
CA ILE A 90 -10.48 -0.42 12.93
C ILE A 90 -10.49 -1.05 11.55
N LEU A 91 -10.05 -0.29 10.56
CA LEU A 91 -9.95 -0.75 9.18
C LEU A 91 -8.54 -0.60 8.66
N ALA A 92 -8.12 -1.58 7.87
CA ALA A 92 -6.87 -1.48 7.13
C ALA A 92 -7.13 -0.99 5.71
N LYS A 93 -6.44 0.07 5.34
CA LYS A 93 -6.33 0.52 3.95
C LYS A 93 -5.08 -0.10 3.35
N VAL A 94 -5.26 -0.86 2.28
CA VAL A 94 -4.21 -1.59 1.56
C VAL A 94 -4.37 -1.32 0.07
N GLN A 95 -3.30 -1.40 -0.70
CA GLN A 95 -3.38 -1.52 -2.14
C GLN A 95 -2.89 -2.93 -2.54
N ALA A 96 -3.84 -3.84 -2.72
CA ALA A 96 -3.55 -5.26 -2.87
C ALA A 96 -2.94 -5.61 -4.22
N ASN A 97 -3.40 -5.00 -5.31
CA ASN A 97 -2.97 -5.36 -6.66
C ASN A 97 -1.73 -4.62 -7.13
N ASN A 98 -1.69 -3.33 -6.91
CA ASN A 98 -0.55 -2.49 -7.22
C ASN A 98 -0.55 -1.25 -6.33
N THR A 99 0.55 -0.54 -6.36
CA THR A 99 0.73 0.75 -5.70
C THR A 99 1.33 1.74 -6.68
N TRP A 100 1.65 2.93 -6.20
CA TRP A 100 2.44 3.89 -6.94
C TRP A 100 3.89 3.42 -7.23
N GLU A 101 4.31 2.29 -6.67
CA GLU A 101 5.61 1.65 -6.99
C GLU A 101 5.70 1.28 -8.48
N LEU A 102 4.59 0.79 -9.05
CA LEU A 102 4.47 0.51 -10.48
C LEU A 102 3.00 0.64 -10.91
N SER A 103 2.52 1.89 -11.01
CA SER A 103 1.11 2.18 -11.22
C SER A 103 0.60 1.89 -12.63
N THR A 104 1.48 1.64 -13.59
CA THR A 104 1.15 1.41 -15.02
C THR A 104 0.69 -0.01 -15.32
N VAL A 105 0.80 -0.93 -14.37
CA VAL A 105 0.36 -2.32 -14.53
C VAL A 105 -0.94 -2.59 -13.78
N PRO A 106 -1.81 -3.52 -14.27
CA PRO A 106 -3.08 -3.82 -13.61
C PRO A 106 -2.90 -4.48 -12.23
N TYR A 107 -1.84 -5.26 -12.04
CA TYR A 107 -1.42 -5.79 -10.76
C TYR A 107 0.06 -6.20 -10.79
N ILE A 108 0.69 -6.18 -9.63
CA ILE A 108 2.05 -6.70 -9.41
C ILE A 108 1.88 -8.07 -8.77
N PRO A 109 2.44 -9.17 -9.34
CA PRO A 109 2.13 -10.54 -8.89
C PRO A 109 2.88 -10.93 -7.60
N VAL A 110 2.74 -10.13 -6.55
CA VAL A 110 3.38 -10.31 -5.25
C VAL A 110 2.49 -11.11 -4.28
N VAL A 111 1.89 -12.18 -4.79
CA VAL A 111 0.83 -12.93 -4.10
C VAL A 111 1.30 -13.49 -2.76
N ALA A 112 2.59 -13.85 -2.63
CA ALA A 112 3.13 -14.33 -1.35
C ALA A 112 3.19 -13.22 -0.29
N ASN A 113 3.53 -11.98 -0.66
CA ASN A 113 3.50 -10.83 0.24
C ASN A 113 2.06 -10.49 0.65
N THR A 114 1.14 -10.45 -0.31
CA THR A 114 -0.27 -10.15 -0.04
C THR A 114 -0.94 -11.23 0.82
N ALA A 115 -0.64 -12.50 0.59
CA ALA A 115 -1.13 -13.59 1.43
C ALA A 115 -0.64 -13.46 2.89
N ARG A 116 0.65 -13.19 3.08
CA ARG A 116 1.22 -12.95 4.41
C ARG A 116 0.60 -11.72 5.06
N HIS A 117 0.42 -10.64 4.30
CA HIS A 117 -0.19 -9.42 4.81
C HIS A 117 -1.64 -9.65 5.24
N ALA A 118 -2.43 -10.37 4.43
CA ALA A 118 -3.80 -10.73 4.77
C ALA A 118 -3.90 -11.53 6.07
N LEU A 119 -3.01 -12.52 6.27
CA LEU A 119 -2.92 -13.30 7.51
C LEU A 119 -2.56 -12.41 8.71
N ASN A 120 -1.58 -11.54 8.56
CA ASN A 120 -1.18 -10.60 9.62
C ASN A 120 -2.33 -9.64 10.00
N LEU A 121 -3.13 -9.18 9.03
CA LEU A 121 -4.29 -8.32 9.28
C LEU A 121 -5.42 -9.09 10.00
N ARG A 122 -5.62 -10.36 9.68
CA ARG A 122 -6.53 -11.24 10.42
C ARG A 122 -6.05 -11.44 11.87
N GLU A 123 -4.76 -11.69 12.07
CA GLU A 123 -4.16 -11.80 13.40
C GLU A 123 -4.28 -10.49 14.19
N ALA A 124 -4.09 -9.35 13.51
CA ALA A 124 -4.35 -8.04 14.08
C ALA A 124 -5.85 -7.78 14.34
N ALA A 125 -6.74 -8.69 13.94
CA ALA A 125 -8.19 -8.64 14.12
C ALA A 125 -8.81 -7.33 13.64
N VAL A 126 -8.42 -6.83 12.46
CA VAL A 126 -9.06 -5.65 11.86
C VAL A 126 -10.51 -5.97 11.48
N ASP A 127 -11.41 -5.02 11.68
CA ASP A 127 -12.84 -5.19 11.44
C ASP A 127 -13.23 -5.05 9.97
N GLY A 128 -12.31 -4.56 9.13
CA GLY A 128 -12.56 -4.43 7.70
C GLY A 128 -11.34 -4.01 6.89
N LEU A 129 -11.45 -4.21 5.59
CA LEU A 129 -10.38 -3.94 4.63
C LEU A 129 -10.89 -3.03 3.51
N MET A 130 -10.04 -2.11 3.06
CA MET A 130 -10.20 -1.39 1.81
C MET A 130 -8.97 -1.69 0.93
N LEU A 131 -9.16 -2.50 -0.12
CA LEU A 131 -8.08 -3.16 -0.87
C LEU A 131 -7.64 -2.42 -2.14
N GLY A 132 -8.18 -1.27 -2.42
CA GLY A 132 -7.83 -0.47 -3.59
C GLY A 132 -7.99 1.03 -3.33
N TRP A 133 -7.43 1.82 -4.23
CA TRP A 133 -7.60 3.26 -4.33
C TRP A 133 -8.09 3.59 -5.74
N THR A 134 -7.37 4.39 -6.52
CA THR A 134 -7.69 4.66 -7.92
C THR A 134 -7.28 3.53 -8.87
N LEU A 135 -6.40 2.67 -8.44
CA LEU A 135 -5.77 1.59 -9.17
C LEU A 135 -6.09 0.26 -8.48
N GLY A 136 -5.94 -0.84 -9.20
CA GLY A 136 -6.00 -2.16 -8.61
C GLY A 136 -7.39 -2.81 -8.55
N GLY A 137 -8.35 -2.33 -9.32
CA GLY A 137 -9.66 -2.98 -9.47
C GLY A 137 -9.68 -4.20 -10.39
N HIS A 138 -8.54 -4.61 -10.93
CA HIS A 138 -8.43 -5.77 -11.81
C HIS A 138 -8.53 -7.08 -11.00
N PRO A 139 -9.35 -8.06 -11.41
CA PRO A 139 -9.38 -9.37 -10.79
C PRO A 139 -7.99 -10.03 -10.84
N ALA A 140 -7.46 -10.43 -9.70
CA ALA A 140 -6.11 -10.96 -9.61
C ALA A 140 -5.91 -11.81 -8.35
N PRO A 141 -4.96 -12.77 -8.38
CA PRO A 141 -4.65 -13.60 -7.23
C PRO A 141 -4.34 -12.83 -5.95
N ASN A 142 -3.79 -11.62 -6.05
CA ASN A 142 -3.58 -10.73 -4.91
C ASN A 142 -4.88 -10.40 -4.14
N LEU A 143 -6.00 -10.21 -4.84
CA LEU A 143 -7.31 -9.99 -4.20
C LEU A 143 -7.91 -11.30 -3.67
N GLU A 144 -7.69 -12.39 -4.39
CA GLU A 144 -8.22 -13.70 -4.02
C GLU A 144 -7.65 -14.21 -2.70
N VAL A 145 -6.36 -13.97 -2.42
CA VAL A 145 -5.78 -14.34 -1.12
C VAL A 145 -6.40 -13.58 0.05
N TYR A 146 -6.78 -12.31 -0.14
CA TYR A 146 -7.52 -11.57 0.89
C TYR A 146 -8.93 -12.16 1.11
N ALA A 147 -9.59 -12.55 0.02
CA ALA A 147 -10.89 -13.21 0.09
C ALA A 147 -10.79 -14.59 0.76
N ALA A 148 -9.77 -15.39 0.43
CA ALA A 148 -9.51 -16.69 1.05
C ALA A 148 -9.30 -16.55 2.58
N VAL A 149 -8.46 -15.62 3.02
CA VAL A 149 -8.27 -15.32 4.45
C VAL A 149 -9.57 -14.87 5.11
N GLY A 150 -10.37 -14.05 4.41
CA GLY A 150 -11.69 -13.61 4.90
C GLY A 150 -12.70 -14.76 5.05
N ARG A 151 -12.55 -15.85 4.27
CA ARG A 151 -13.32 -17.08 4.42
C ARG A 151 -12.75 -18.04 5.49
N GLY A 152 -11.61 -17.71 6.11
CA GLY A 152 -10.99 -18.49 7.16
C GLY A 152 -9.82 -19.36 6.71
N SER A 153 -9.30 -19.20 5.50
CA SER A 153 -8.15 -19.97 5.03
C SER A 153 -6.88 -19.65 5.84
N ASP A 154 -6.18 -20.71 6.26
CA ASP A 154 -4.87 -20.63 6.89
C ASP A 154 -3.70 -20.81 5.87
N ALA A 155 -4.03 -21.26 4.66
CA ALA A 155 -3.09 -21.48 3.57
C ALA A 155 -3.57 -20.78 2.28
N PRO A 156 -3.80 -19.44 2.30
CA PRO A 156 -4.44 -18.75 1.17
C PRO A 156 -3.60 -18.76 -0.11
N LEU A 157 -2.30 -18.88 -0.01
CA LEU A 157 -1.41 -18.93 -1.16
C LEU A 157 -1.58 -20.24 -1.93
N GLU A 158 -1.64 -21.34 -1.21
CA GLU A 158 -1.85 -22.69 -1.73
C GLU A 158 -3.27 -22.83 -2.31
N GLU A 159 -4.30 -22.40 -1.58
CA GLU A 159 -5.69 -22.40 -2.00
C GLU A 159 -5.87 -21.66 -3.33
N VAL A 160 -5.40 -20.42 -3.42
CA VAL A 160 -5.55 -19.60 -4.63
C VAL A 160 -4.72 -20.16 -5.81
N ALA A 161 -3.58 -20.78 -5.54
CA ALA A 161 -2.79 -21.43 -6.59
C ALA A 161 -3.50 -22.68 -7.16
N GLU A 162 -4.08 -23.50 -6.30
CA GLU A 162 -4.82 -24.69 -6.73
C GLU A 162 -6.11 -24.32 -7.47
N ASP A 163 -6.85 -23.35 -6.97
CA ASP A 163 -8.08 -22.87 -7.62
C ASP A 163 -7.81 -22.25 -8.99
N GLY A 164 -6.72 -21.47 -9.11
CA GLY A 164 -6.40 -20.76 -10.36
C GLY A 164 -5.68 -21.61 -11.42
N PHE A 165 -4.86 -22.57 -11.01
CA PHE A 165 -3.95 -23.29 -11.90
C PHE A 165 -4.07 -24.82 -11.84
N GLY A 166 -4.88 -25.34 -10.93
CA GLY A 166 -5.00 -26.77 -10.66
C GLY A 166 -3.79 -27.34 -9.90
N ALA A 167 -3.97 -28.52 -9.31
CA ALA A 167 -2.98 -29.16 -8.44
C ALA A 167 -1.62 -29.40 -9.12
N GLU A 168 -1.61 -29.66 -10.42
CA GLU A 168 -0.37 -29.93 -11.17
C GLU A 168 0.54 -28.70 -11.30
N LEU A 169 -0.04 -27.50 -11.46
CA LEU A 169 0.68 -26.25 -11.69
C LEU A 169 0.79 -25.37 -10.46
N ALA A 170 0.01 -25.61 -9.42
CA ALA A 170 -0.01 -24.80 -8.20
C ALA A 170 1.38 -24.57 -7.60
N ALA A 171 2.19 -25.62 -7.50
CA ALA A 171 3.54 -25.49 -6.97
C ALA A 171 4.45 -24.59 -7.83
N ALA A 172 4.26 -24.60 -9.15
CA ALA A 172 5.01 -23.71 -10.05
C ALA A 172 4.55 -22.26 -9.91
N ALA A 173 3.24 -22.02 -9.81
CA ALA A 173 2.67 -20.68 -9.56
C ALA A 173 3.18 -20.11 -8.24
N ILE A 174 3.16 -20.88 -7.16
CA ILE A 174 3.68 -20.47 -5.85
C ILE A 174 5.16 -20.08 -5.93
N ARG A 175 5.98 -20.88 -6.60
CA ARG A 175 7.40 -20.54 -6.79
C ARG A 175 7.58 -19.20 -7.54
N ALA A 176 6.82 -18.98 -8.60
CA ALA A 176 6.86 -17.73 -9.36
C ALA A 176 6.44 -16.54 -8.47
N TRP A 177 5.32 -16.65 -7.76
CA TRP A 177 4.82 -15.59 -6.86
C TRP A 177 5.79 -15.26 -5.71
N ARG A 178 6.47 -16.27 -5.17
CA ARG A 178 7.54 -16.07 -4.18
C ARG A 178 8.72 -15.33 -4.80
N GLY A 179 9.14 -15.70 -6.00
CA GLY A 179 10.20 -14.99 -6.71
C GLY A 179 9.88 -13.51 -6.96
N TYR A 180 8.67 -13.19 -7.45
CA TYR A 180 8.22 -11.81 -7.59
C TYR A 180 8.16 -11.06 -6.25
N SER A 181 7.69 -11.72 -5.20
CA SER A 181 7.62 -11.13 -3.86
C SER A 181 9.00 -10.86 -3.25
N GLU A 182 9.98 -11.69 -3.55
CA GLU A 182 11.38 -11.48 -3.17
C GLU A 182 12.02 -10.36 -3.98
N ALA A 183 11.80 -10.34 -5.30
CA ALA A 183 12.36 -9.34 -6.20
C ALA A 183 11.87 -7.92 -5.83
N ILE A 184 10.56 -7.72 -5.67
CA ILE A 184 10.00 -6.40 -5.33
C ILE A 184 10.51 -5.85 -4.00
N ALA A 185 11.02 -6.69 -3.11
CA ALA A 185 11.64 -6.24 -1.87
C ALA A 185 12.90 -5.38 -2.11
N ALA A 186 13.48 -5.41 -3.31
CA ALA A 186 14.59 -4.53 -3.69
C ALA A 186 14.13 -3.14 -4.17
N TYR A 187 12.85 -2.93 -4.43
CA TYR A 187 12.34 -1.66 -4.95
C TYR A 187 12.84 -0.46 -4.12
N PRO A 188 13.46 0.55 -4.76
CA PRO A 188 14.03 1.72 -4.06
C PRO A 188 12.93 2.68 -3.60
N TYR A 189 12.17 2.25 -2.60
CA TYR A 189 11.00 2.96 -2.10
C TYR A 189 11.37 4.31 -1.45
N HIS A 190 10.74 5.36 -1.92
CA HIS A 190 10.69 6.69 -1.30
C HIS A 190 9.54 7.48 -1.93
N GLY A 191 8.88 8.38 -1.18
CA GLY A 191 7.78 9.19 -1.71
C GLY A 191 8.15 9.98 -2.97
N GLY A 192 9.40 10.48 -3.05
CA GLY A 192 9.88 11.14 -4.27
C GLY A 192 9.99 10.19 -5.47
N VAL A 193 10.38 8.93 -5.27
CA VAL A 193 10.40 7.90 -6.32
C VAL A 193 8.98 7.56 -6.76
N LEU A 194 8.08 7.32 -5.81
CA LEU A 194 6.68 6.96 -6.08
C LEU A 194 5.97 8.01 -6.94
N TYR A 195 6.09 9.28 -6.56
CA TYR A 195 5.31 10.36 -7.17
C TYR A 195 6.00 11.09 -8.32
N ARG A 196 7.28 10.83 -8.57
CA ARG A 196 8.07 11.54 -9.57
C ARG A 196 8.83 10.63 -10.52
N GLY A 197 8.89 9.34 -10.24
CA GLY A 197 9.62 8.39 -11.06
C GLY A 197 8.94 8.09 -12.39
N PRO A 198 9.71 7.79 -13.44
CA PRO A 198 9.18 7.46 -14.76
C PRO A 198 8.22 6.27 -14.77
N GLN A 199 8.43 5.31 -13.90
CA GLN A 199 7.57 4.12 -13.76
C GLN A 199 6.13 4.47 -13.34
N GLN A 200 5.93 5.64 -12.76
CA GLN A 200 4.63 6.14 -12.36
C GLN A 200 3.80 6.64 -13.54
N MET A 201 4.42 7.37 -14.44
CA MET A 201 3.74 8.12 -15.48
C MET A 201 3.88 7.51 -16.89
N GLY A 202 4.76 6.53 -17.06
CA GLY A 202 5.14 6.06 -18.40
C GLY A 202 6.01 7.06 -19.15
N PRO A 203 5.97 7.07 -20.50
CA PRO A 203 6.80 7.93 -21.31
C PRO A 203 6.64 9.39 -20.91
N ALA A 204 7.77 10.02 -20.80
CA ALA A 204 7.84 11.37 -20.30
C ALA A 204 7.37 12.44 -21.28
N ASN A 205 7.58 13.65 -20.86
CA ASN A 205 7.43 14.86 -21.62
C ASN A 205 8.22 14.82 -22.94
N PRO A 206 7.79 15.61 -23.93
CA PRO A 206 8.52 15.74 -25.18
C PRO A 206 9.98 16.17 -24.94
N LEU A 207 10.83 15.77 -25.85
CA LEU A 207 12.20 16.27 -25.89
C LEU A 207 12.21 17.77 -26.21
N TYR A 208 13.05 18.49 -25.49
CA TYR A 208 13.30 19.91 -25.72
C TYR A 208 14.69 20.10 -26.33
N LEU A 209 14.88 21.14 -27.11
CA LEU A 209 16.18 21.48 -27.73
C LEU A 209 17.20 21.95 -26.69
N GLU A 210 16.71 22.57 -25.64
CA GLU A 210 17.53 23.09 -24.54
C GLU A 210 17.03 22.50 -23.22
N PRO A 211 17.90 22.32 -22.22
CA PRO A 211 17.51 21.90 -20.89
C PRO A 211 16.43 22.80 -20.29
N THR A 212 15.38 22.21 -19.75
CA THR A 212 14.25 22.96 -19.20
C THR A 212 14.53 23.54 -17.82
N GLY A 213 15.40 22.89 -17.05
CA GLY A 213 15.64 23.21 -15.66
C GLY A 213 14.48 22.86 -14.71
N TYR A 214 13.40 22.24 -15.22
CA TYR A 214 12.28 21.79 -14.39
C TYR A 214 12.60 20.46 -13.69
N GLY A 215 12.10 20.30 -12.48
CA GLY A 215 12.13 19.01 -11.77
C GLY A 215 10.93 18.14 -12.12
N ALA A 216 11.09 16.84 -12.00
CA ALA A 216 10.01 15.87 -12.12
C ALA A 216 8.88 16.15 -11.13
N SER A 217 7.65 15.88 -11.56
CA SER A 217 6.44 16.05 -10.78
C SER A 217 5.53 14.82 -10.95
N MET A 218 4.44 14.76 -10.18
CA MET A 218 3.44 13.70 -10.27
C MET A 218 2.74 13.62 -11.64
N VAL A 219 2.73 14.71 -12.40
CA VAL A 219 2.02 14.81 -13.68
C VAL A 219 2.94 14.81 -14.90
N GLY A 220 4.23 14.64 -14.69
CA GLY A 220 5.21 14.55 -15.76
C GLY A 220 6.63 14.81 -15.28
N PHE A 221 7.60 14.41 -16.07
CA PHE A 221 9.00 14.69 -15.81
C PHE A 221 9.72 15.09 -17.12
N PRO A 222 10.59 16.10 -17.07
CA PRO A 222 11.45 16.43 -18.20
C PRO A 222 12.53 15.36 -18.35
N TYR A 223 12.89 15.03 -19.60
CA TYR A 223 13.89 14.00 -19.86
C TYR A 223 15.29 14.36 -19.35
N ASP A 224 15.55 15.64 -19.12
CA ASP A 224 16.81 16.17 -18.60
C ASP A 224 16.91 16.19 -17.06
N ASP A 225 15.82 15.83 -16.36
CA ASP A 225 15.87 15.63 -14.90
C ASP A 225 16.15 14.19 -14.55
N LEU A 226 17.40 13.89 -14.25
CA LEU A 226 17.84 12.56 -13.80
C LEU A 226 18.04 12.49 -12.27
N ARG A 227 17.68 13.51 -11.54
CA ARG A 227 17.99 13.62 -10.11
C ARG A 227 16.77 13.63 -9.21
N THR A 228 15.77 14.45 -9.49
CA THR A 228 14.70 14.69 -8.50
C THR A 228 13.80 13.48 -8.28
N TRP A 229 13.61 12.62 -9.30
CA TRP A 229 12.80 11.43 -9.18
C TRP A 229 13.50 10.24 -8.49
N ARG A 230 14.83 10.28 -8.32
CA ARG A 230 15.55 9.26 -7.54
C ARG A 230 15.52 9.54 -6.03
N ALA A 231 15.04 10.69 -5.64
CA ALA A 231 14.94 11.14 -4.26
C ALA A 231 16.27 11.01 -3.49
N ILE A 232 16.33 10.13 -2.47
CA ILE A 232 17.49 9.95 -1.60
C ILE A 232 18.52 8.95 -2.14
N TYR A 233 18.20 8.24 -3.23
CA TYR A 233 19.06 7.17 -3.74
C TYR A 233 20.18 7.72 -4.65
N PRO A 234 21.45 7.33 -4.43
CA PRO A 234 22.52 7.52 -5.40
C PRO A 234 22.18 6.85 -6.75
N PRO A 235 22.69 7.35 -7.90
CA PRO A 235 22.34 6.81 -9.22
C PRO A 235 22.63 5.33 -9.39
N ASP A 236 23.82 4.91 -8.97
CA ASP A 236 24.29 3.52 -8.99
C ASP A 236 23.44 2.61 -8.12
N VAL A 237 23.19 3.01 -6.87
CA VAL A 237 22.30 2.27 -5.96
C VAL A 237 20.90 2.16 -6.55
N PHE A 238 20.38 3.24 -7.13
CA PHE A 238 19.04 3.21 -7.72
C PHE A 238 18.95 2.21 -8.89
N ALA A 239 19.92 2.23 -9.79
CA ALA A 239 20.01 1.29 -10.91
C ALA A 239 20.14 -0.16 -10.41
N ASP A 240 21.09 -0.42 -9.52
CA ASP A 240 21.33 -1.74 -8.93
C ASP A 240 20.09 -2.32 -8.21
N GLN A 241 19.26 -1.47 -7.63
CA GLN A 241 18.03 -1.94 -7.00
C GLN A 241 16.98 -2.30 -8.05
N PHE A 242 16.83 -1.53 -9.14
CA PHE A 242 15.91 -1.88 -10.23
C PHE A 242 16.34 -3.12 -11.00
N ASP A 243 17.63 -3.39 -11.13
CA ASP A 243 18.12 -4.63 -11.73
C ASP A 243 17.74 -5.90 -10.94
N LYS A 244 17.34 -5.74 -9.67
CA LYS A 244 16.89 -6.84 -8.80
C LYS A 244 15.37 -7.02 -8.80
N VAL A 245 14.63 -5.99 -9.21
CA VAL A 245 13.16 -6.00 -9.25
C VAL A 245 12.65 -6.68 -10.53
#